data_11ab0947c8c2b11d250722d13338c6af
#
_entry.id   11ab0947c8c2b11d250722d13338c6af
#
_cell.length_a   1.000
_cell.length_b   1.000
_cell.length_c   1.000
_cell.angle_alpha   90.00
_cell.angle_beta   90.00
_cell.angle_gamma   90.00
#
_symmetry.space_group_name_H-M   'P 1'
#
loop_
_entity.id
_entity.type
_entity.pdbx_description
1 polymer ?
#
loop_
_entity_poly.entity_id
_entity_poly.type
_entity_poly.pdbx_seq_one_letter_code
_entity_poly.pdbx_strand_id
1 'polypeptide(L)'
;MKPVEVLPYLEYAQRDGRKHTVVGDVRIIPEVYSPQLETKRDVLVYLPPSYLTTERRYPVLYMQDGQNLFDNATSFAGQDWQVDETMERLSGEGYEAIVVGIYHGGERRLNEYNPFPGRINAQGEQYVAFLSETLKPLIDAYFRTLTEPAATGILGSSMGGLISLYAFFHYPDVFGLCGALSPSLFVGRGAILRYVRDAPFNPGKIYLDNGSREPSARPMFAILNEKGYRARRDLKYVAEFGGTHSESAWARRLPGALRFLLKDWKQRTDLSFRTQ
;
A
#
# COMPACT_ATOMS: atom_id res chain seq x y z
N MET A 1 -24.25 -2.19 -6.13
CA MET A 1 -23.59 -2.17 -4.80
C MET A 1 -24.52 -1.47 -3.80
N LYS A 2 -24.64 -1.96 -2.57
CA LYS A 2 -25.35 -1.20 -1.51
C LYS A 2 -24.53 0.07 -1.23
N PRO A 3 -25.19 1.23 -0.96
CA PRO A 3 -24.47 2.42 -0.56
C PRO A 3 -23.64 2.15 0.68
N VAL A 4 -22.38 2.59 0.69
CA VAL A 4 -21.52 2.57 1.88
C VAL A 4 -21.48 3.96 2.49
N GLU A 5 -21.32 4.02 3.80
CA GLU A 5 -21.12 5.26 4.52
C GLU A 5 -19.63 5.62 4.49
N VAL A 6 -19.31 6.88 4.18
CA VAL A 6 -17.95 7.43 4.20
C VAL A 6 -17.92 8.54 5.23
N LEU A 7 -17.17 8.35 6.31
CA LEU A 7 -17.15 9.25 7.46
C LEU A 7 -15.78 9.91 7.63
N PRO A 8 -15.69 11.15 8.16
CA PRO A 8 -14.42 11.67 8.66
C PRO A 8 -13.87 10.76 9.75
N TYR A 9 -12.61 10.31 9.60
CA TYR A 9 -12.04 9.33 10.54
C TYR A 9 -12.00 9.84 11.98
N LEU A 10 -11.56 11.08 12.21
CA LEU A 10 -11.47 11.63 13.57
C LEU A 10 -12.84 11.72 14.27
N GLU A 11 -13.92 12.04 13.56
CA GLU A 11 -15.28 12.04 14.14
C GLU A 11 -15.75 10.63 14.51
N TYR A 12 -15.36 9.63 13.70
CA TYR A 12 -15.64 8.23 13.98
C TYR A 12 -14.83 7.73 15.18
N ALA A 13 -13.53 8.02 15.23
CA ALA A 13 -12.58 7.53 16.22
C ALA A 13 -12.69 8.20 17.59
N GLN A 14 -13.08 9.48 17.67
CA GLN A 14 -13.24 10.20 18.95
C GLN A 14 -14.16 9.50 19.98
N ARG A 15 -14.95 8.54 19.53
CA ARG A 15 -15.84 7.74 20.41
C ARG A 15 -15.09 6.81 21.35
N ASP A 16 -13.80 6.55 21.10
CA ASP A 16 -12.98 5.63 21.91
C ASP A 16 -12.20 6.30 23.03
N GLY A 17 -12.19 7.65 23.10
CA GLY A 17 -11.54 8.44 24.15
C GLY A 17 -10.00 8.46 24.09
N ARG A 18 -9.38 7.91 23.04
CA ARG A 18 -7.92 7.91 22.83
C ARG A 18 -7.45 9.23 22.19
N LYS A 19 -6.16 9.50 22.30
CA LYS A 19 -5.52 10.60 21.56
C LYS A 19 -5.10 10.09 20.19
N HIS A 20 -5.68 10.68 19.15
CA HIS A 20 -5.38 10.37 17.73
C HIS A 20 -4.30 11.30 17.19
N THR A 21 -3.49 10.80 16.25
CA THR A 21 -2.34 11.53 15.67
C THR A 21 -2.54 11.90 14.20
N VAL A 22 -3.68 11.52 13.61
CA VAL A 22 -4.01 11.72 12.20
C VAL A 22 -3.95 13.19 11.77
N VAL A 23 -3.35 13.44 10.61
CA VAL A 23 -3.30 14.75 9.94
C VAL A 23 -3.96 14.69 8.55
N GLY A 24 -4.35 15.85 8.00
CA GLY A 24 -5.00 15.92 6.69
C GLY A 24 -6.42 15.34 6.67
N ASP A 25 -6.92 15.00 5.48
CA ASP A 25 -8.27 14.46 5.27
C ASP A 25 -8.22 12.91 5.19
N VAL A 26 -8.42 12.26 6.32
CA VAL A 26 -8.57 10.80 6.41
C VAL A 26 -10.04 10.46 6.66
N ARG A 27 -10.56 9.58 5.83
CA ARG A 27 -11.93 9.06 5.89
C ARG A 27 -11.92 7.60 6.30
N ILE A 28 -13.05 7.11 6.82
CA ILE A 28 -13.28 5.68 7.08
C ILE A 28 -14.53 5.21 6.35
N ILE A 29 -14.43 4.02 5.76
CA ILE A 29 -15.56 3.22 5.30
C ILE A 29 -15.64 2.03 6.24
N PRO A 30 -16.54 2.07 7.24
CA PRO A 30 -16.63 1.00 8.21
C PRO A 30 -17.26 -0.25 7.59
N GLU A 31 -16.86 -1.40 8.10
CA GLU A 31 -17.48 -2.71 7.83
C GLU A 31 -17.65 -3.06 6.34
N VAL A 32 -16.67 -2.72 5.48
CA VAL A 32 -16.68 -3.14 4.08
C VAL A 32 -16.72 -4.68 4.01
N TYR A 33 -17.81 -5.23 3.43
CA TYR A 33 -17.97 -6.66 3.30
C TYR A 33 -17.15 -7.22 2.14
N SER A 34 -16.39 -8.28 2.42
CA SER A 34 -15.66 -9.08 1.44
C SER A 34 -16.43 -10.36 1.15
N PRO A 35 -17.04 -10.53 -0.01
CA PRO A 35 -17.66 -11.80 -0.39
C PRO A 35 -16.64 -12.93 -0.58
N GLN A 36 -15.40 -12.61 -0.94
CA GLN A 36 -14.32 -13.58 -1.15
C GLN A 36 -13.78 -14.18 0.16
N LEU A 37 -13.88 -13.42 1.27
CA LEU A 37 -13.39 -13.82 2.59
C LEU A 37 -14.54 -14.04 3.61
N GLU A 38 -15.78 -13.78 3.20
CA GLU A 38 -17.00 -13.86 4.03
C GLU A 38 -16.85 -13.09 5.35
N THR A 39 -16.23 -11.92 5.30
CA THR A 39 -15.95 -11.09 6.47
C THR A 39 -16.06 -9.61 6.16
N LYS A 40 -16.12 -8.79 7.20
CA LYS A 40 -16.10 -7.33 7.10
C LYS A 40 -14.78 -6.78 7.63
N ARG A 41 -14.38 -5.61 7.14
CA ARG A 41 -13.22 -4.86 7.65
C ARG A 41 -13.38 -3.37 7.39
N ASP A 42 -12.73 -2.58 8.24
CA ASP A 42 -12.66 -1.15 8.05
C ASP A 42 -11.62 -0.81 6.98
N VAL A 43 -11.92 0.24 6.22
CA VAL A 43 -11.04 0.77 5.18
C VAL A 43 -10.86 2.25 5.43
N LEU A 44 -9.62 2.69 5.57
CA LEU A 44 -9.27 4.10 5.67
C LEU A 44 -8.93 4.66 4.28
N VAL A 45 -9.28 5.91 4.04
CA VAL A 45 -8.99 6.61 2.79
C VAL A 45 -8.42 7.97 3.09
N TYR A 46 -7.12 8.17 2.85
CA TYR A 46 -6.49 9.48 2.85
C TYR A 46 -6.73 10.17 1.52
N LEU A 47 -7.14 11.42 1.56
CA LEU A 47 -7.35 12.29 0.40
C LEU A 47 -6.27 13.39 0.36
N PRO A 48 -5.62 13.62 -0.81
CA PRO A 48 -4.55 14.60 -0.90
C PRO A 48 -5.06 16.04 -0.73
N PRO A 49 -4.22 17.00 -0.30
CA PRO A 49 -4.64 18.38 0.00
C PRO A 49 -5.40 19.08 -1.12
N SER A 50 -5.06 18.81 -2.38
CA SER A 50 -5.76 19.42 -3.51
C SER A 50 -7.10 18.74 -3.86
N TYR A 51 -7.49 17.66 -3.14
CA TYR A 51 -8.71 16.93 -3.46
C TYR A 51 -9.97 17.79 -3.34
N LEU A 52 -10.09 18.63 -2.31
CA LEU A 52 -11.25 19.50 -2.12
C LEU A 52 -11.24 20.77 -2.98
N THR A 53 -10.09 21.13 -3.56
CA THR A 53 -9.91 22.41 -4.28
C THR A 53 -9.81 22.23 -5.80
N THR A 54 -9.78 20.99 -6.29
CA THR A 54 -9.69 20.66 -7.72
C THR A 54 -10.64 19.53 -8.09
N GLU A 55 -10.95 19.40 -9.38
CA GLU A 55 -11.71 18.28 -9.94
C GLU A 55 -10.81 17.16 -10.51
N ARG A 56 -9.52 17.17 -10.17
CA ARG A 56 -8.56 16.17 -10.68
C ARG A 56 -8.91 14.76 -10.19
N ARG A 57 -8.44 13.79 -10.98
CA ARG A 57 -8.36 12.38 -10.57
C ARG A 57 -6.95 12.05 -10.12
N TYR A 58 -6.82 11.12 -9.20
CA TYR A 58 -5.56 10.82 -8.51
C TYR A 58 -5.18 9.35 -8.66
N PRO A 59 -3.87 9.02 -8.74
CA PRO A 59 -3.41 7.66 -8.55
C PRO A 59 -3.83 7.15 -7.17
N VAL A 60 -3.99 5.82 -7.06
CA VAL A 60 -4.45 5.17 -5.82
C VAL A 60 -3.42 4.17 -5.34
N LEU A 61 -3.11 4.22 -4.05
CA LEU A 61 -2.20 3.28 -3.39
C LEU A 61 -2.99 2.47 -2.35
N TYR A 62 -3.19 1.18 -2.61
CA TYR A 62 -3.79 0.24 -1.67
C TYR A 62 -2.71 -0.27 -0.73
N MET A 63 -2.81 0.05 0.57
CA MET A 63 -1.80 -0.28 1.56
C MET A 63 -2.34 -1.27 2.59
N GLN A 64 -1.55 -2.31 2.85
CA GLN A 64 -1.86 -3.35 3.82
C GLN A 64 -1.74 -2.81 5.25
N ASP A 65 -2.40 -3.52 6.20
CA ASP A 65 -2.34 -3.19 7.63
C ASP A 65 -2.81 -1.76 7.94
N GLY A 66 -3.98 -1.38 7.39
CA GLY A 66 -4.54 -0.02 7.42
C GLY A 66 -4.55 0.65 8.79
N GLN A 67 -4.74 -0.11 9.87
CA GLN A 67 -4.71 0.39 11.25
C GLN A 67 -3.34 0.91 11.69
N ASN A 68 -2.25 0.53 10.97
CA ASN A 68 -0.88 0.95 11.29
C ASN A 68 -0.41 2.15 10.47
N LEU A 69 -1.24 2.72 9.58
CA LEU A 69 -0.76 3.66 8.56
C LEU A 69 -0.80 5.12 9.01
N PHE A 70 -1.86 5.52 9.73
CA PHE A 70 -2.21 6.92 9.92
C PHE A 70 -2.32 7.35 11.40
N ASP A 71 -2.41 6.41 12.34
CA ASP A 71 -2.78 6.74 13.72
C ASP A 71 -2.07 5.86 14.75
N ASN A 72 -1.29 6.48 15.61
CA ASN A 72 -0.63 5.79 16.72
C ASN A 72 -1.63 5.10 17.67
N ALA A 73 -2.86 5.62 17.78
CA ALA A 73 -3.88 5.06 18.68
C ALA A 73 -4.37 3.66 18.22
N THR A 74 -4.31 3.35 16.94
CA THR A 74 -4.74 2.05 16.39
C THR A 74 -3.57 1.15 15.99
N SER A 75 -2.37 1.72 15.88
CA SER A 75 -1.22 1.03 15.34
C SER A 75 -0.58 0.04 16.33
N PHE A 76 0.11 -0.95 15.77
CA PHE A 76 0.87 -1.92 16.53
C PHE A 76 1.94 -1.21 17.39
N ALA A 77 1.98 -1.55 18.68
CA ALA A 77 2.89 -0.96 19.66
C ALA A 77 2.85 0.60 19.74
N GLY A 78 1.75 1.24 19.30
CA GLY A 78 1.59 2.69 19.34
C GLY A 78 2.51 3.45 18.37
N GLN A 79 2.97 2.80 17.31
CA GLN A 79 3.82 3.40 16.29
C GLN A 79 3.23 3.17 14.90
N ASP A 80 2.76 4.24 14.27
CA ASP A 80 2.27 4.20 12.90
C ASP A 80 3.37 4.41 11.85
N TRP A 81 2.98 4.35 10.58
CA TRP A 81 3.89 4.56 9.45
C TRP A 81 3.98 6.02 9.03
N GLN A 82 3.21 6.91 9.64
CA GLN A 82 3.15 8.33 9.30
C GLN A 82 2.87 8.55 7.80
N VAL A 83 1.90 7.80 7.28
CA VAL A 83 1.58 7.85 5.84
C VAL A 83 0.96 9.19 5.47
N ASP A 84 0.04 9.69 6.29
CA ASP A 84 -0.62 10.98 6.12
C ASP A 84 0.36 12.15 6.24
N GLU A 85 1.21 12.22 7.28
CA GLU A 85 2.26 13.24 7.38
C GLU A 85 3.24 13.19 6.20
N THR A 86 3.53 11.98 5.75
CA THR A 86 4.40 11.78 4.59
C THR A 86 3.74 12.28 3.32
N MET A 87 2.46 11.97 3.08
CA MET A 87 1.72 12.42 1.91
C MET A 87 1.48 13.94 1.93
N GLU A 88 1.16 14.54 3.09
CA GLU A 88 1.06 16.00 3.26
C GLU A 88 2.38 16.70 2.84
N ARG A 89 3.51 16.19 3.31
CA ARG A 89 4.82 16.73 2.95
C ARG A 89 5.13 16.53 1.46
N LEU A 90 4.86 15.35 0.90
CA LEU A 90 5.12 15.03 -0.49
C LEU A 90 4.22 15.77 -1.47
N SER A 91 3.01 16.17 -1.05
CA SER A 91 2.14 17.01 -1.87
C SER A 91 2.79 18.37 -2.17
N GLY A 92 3.51 18.95 -1.19
CA GLY A 92 4.33 20.15 -1.39
C GLY A 92 5.46 19.98 -2.42
N GLU A 93 5.87 18.74 -2.69
CA GLU A 93 6.82 18.38 -3.74
C GLU A 93 6.13 18.01 -5.08
N GLY A 94 4.80 18.04 -5.12
CA GLY A 94 3.97 17.69 -6.28
C GLY A 94 3.59 16.21 -6.38
N TYR A 95 3.82 15.39 -5.35
CA TYR A 95 3.39 13.99 -5.32
C TYR A 95 2.08 13.88 -4.54
N GLU A 96 0.99 13.61 -5.23
CA GLU A 96 -0.33 13.43 -4.66
C GLU A 96 -0.95 12.12 -5.10
N ALA A 97 -1.57 11.41 -4.16
CA ALA A 97 -2.29 10.17 -4.38
C ALA A 97 -3.38 10.01 -3.32
N ILE A 98 -4.43 9.27 -3.65
CA ILE A 98 -5.34 8.70 -2.66
C ILE A 98 -4.65 7.48 -2.05
N VAL A 99 -4.65 7.36 -0.72
CA VAL A 99 -4.14 6.15 -0.05
C VAL A 99 -5.30 5.42 0.61
N VAL A 100 -5.45 4.14 0.25
CA VAL A 100 -6.49 3.26 0.79
C VAL A 100 -5.83 2.28 1.76
N GLY A 101 -6.05 2.46 3.05
CA GLY A 101 -5.53 1.60 4.11
C GLY A 101 -6.51 0.48 4.45
N ILE A 102 -6.15 -0.77 4.20
CA ILE A 102 -6.99 -1.93 4.43
C ILE A 102 -6.66 -2.55 5.79
N TYR A 103 -7.61 -2.54 6.74
CA TYR A 103 -7.42 -3.23 8.01
C TYR A 103 -7.21 -4.72 7.79
N HIS A 104 -6.24 -5.31 8.47
CA HIS A 104 -6.06 -6.76 8.44
C HIS A 104 -7.14 -7.50 9.24
N GLY A 105 -7.34 -8.76 8.95
CA GLY A 105 -8.37 -9.61 9.57
C GLY A 105 -8.03 -10.10 10.99
N GLY A 106 -7.23 -9.38 11.79
CA GLY A 106 -6.82 -9.81 13.12
C GLY A 106 -6.01 -11.11 13.06
N GLU A 107 -6.45 -12.15 13.76
CA GLU A 107 -5.79 -13.47 13.78
C GLU A 107 -5.72 -14.13 12.39
N ARG A 108 -6.59 -13.75 11.47
CA ARG A 108 -6.59 -14.24 10.09
C ARG A 108 -5.52 -13.60 9.20
N ARG A 109 -4.84 -12.54 9.67
CA ARG A 109 -3.86 -11.78 8.87
C ARG A 109 -2.83 -12.69 8.19
N LEU A 110 -2.27 -13.65 8.89
CA LEU A 110 -1.25 -14.55 8.32
C LEU A 110 -1.81 -15.48 7.24
N ASN A 111 -3.08 -15.89 7.35
CA ASN A 111 -3.77 -16.69 6.34
C ASN A 111 -4.09 -15.83 5.11
N GLU A 112 -4.67 -14.64 5.33
CA GLU A 112 -5.10 -13.71 4.28
C GLU A 112 -3.92 -13.11 3.50
N TYR A 113 -2.73 -12.98 4.11
CA TYR A 113 -1.53 -12.49 3.43
C TYR A 113 -0.63 -13.60 2.87
N ASN A 114 -1.08 -14.86 2.96
CA ASN A 114 -0.35 -16.00 2.41
C ASN A 114 -1.13 -16.63 1.24
N PRO A 115 -0.65 -16.50 -0.01
CA PRO A 115 -1.29 -17.12 -1.18
C PRO A 115 -0.81 -18.56 -1.44
N PHE A 116 0.13 -19.09 -0.64
CA PHE A 116 0.74 -20.38 -0.91
C PHE A 116 0.21 -21.44 0.06
N PRO A 117 -0.28 -22.58 -0.46
CA PRO A 117 -0.75 -23.68 0.38
C PRO A 117 0.39 -24.22 1.27
N GLY A 118 0.03 -24.66 2.48
CA GLY A 118 0.98 -25.18 3.46
C GLY A 118 0.32 -25.59 4.75
N ARG A 119 1.02 -25.43 5.90
CA ARG A 119 0.49 -25.72 7.23
C ARG A 119 -0.57 -24.71 7.70
N ILE A 120 -0.64 -23.56 7.04
CA ILE A 120 -1.60 -22.48 7.33
C ILE A 120 -2.68 -22.53 6.25
N ASN A 121 -3.93 -22.27 6.60
CA ASN A 121 -5.03 -22.12 5.65
C ASN A 121 -4.78 -20.84 4.82
N ALA A 122 -4.18 -21.01 3.64
CA ALA A 122 -3.81 -19.91 2.76
C ALA A 122 -5.07 -19.32 2.12
N GLN A 123 -5.32 -18.03 2.36
CA GLN A 123 -6.44 -17.26 1.80
C GLN A 123 -5.97 -16.03 1.00
N GLY A 124 -4.69 -16.00 0.63
CA GLY A 124 -4.12 -14.83 -0.05
C GLY A 124 -4.72 -14.58 -1.43
N GLU A 125 -5.13 -15.62 -2.14
CA GLU A 125 -5.83 -15.49 -3.42
C GLU A 125 -7.19 -14.82 -3.23
N GLN A 126 -7.98 -15.26 -2.25
CA GLN A 126 -9.26 -14.66 -1.90
C GLN A 126 -9.12 -13.22 -1.40
N TYR A 127 -8.04 -12.94 -0.63
CA TYR A 127 -7.76 -11.59 -0.18
C TYR A 127 -7.43 -10.64 -1.35
N VAL A 128 -6.59 -11.06 -2.29
CA VAL A 128 -6.27 -10.22 -3.46
C VAL A 128 -7.47 -10.08 -4.40
N ALA A 129 -8.29 -11.13 -4.54
CA ALA A 129 -9.58 -11.05 -5.25
C ALA A 129 -10.53 -10.02 -4.59
N PHE A 130 -10.61 -9.98 -3.25
CA PHE A 130 -11.34 -8.94 -2.55
C PHE A 130 -10.84 -7.53 -2.92
N LEU A 131 -9.53 -7.31 -2.93
CA LEU A 131 -8.96 -6.00 -3.27
C LEU A 131 -9.29 -5.58 -4.71
N SER A 132 -9.15 -6.50 -5.67
CA SER A 132 -9.29 -6.19 -7.10
C SER A 132 -10.74 -6.17 -7.58
N GLU A 133 -11.59 -7.06 -7.08
CA GLU A 133 -12.94 -7.28 -7.61
C GLU A 133 -14.04 -6.60 -6.78
N THR A 134 -13.76 -6.30 -5.50
CA THR A 134 -14.73 -5.68 -4.60
C THR A 134 -14.29 -4.30 -4.14
N LEU A 135 -13.11 -4.19 -3.53
CA LEU A 135 -12.68 -2.93 -2.93
C LEU A 135 -12.32 -1.87 -3.97
N LYS A 136 -11.52 -2.23 -5.00
CA LYS A 136 -11.14 -1.25 -6.03
C LYS A 136 -12.35 -0.66 -6.76
N PRO A 137 -13.33 -1.45 -7.26
CA PRO A 137 -14.54 -0.89 -7.83
C PRO A 137 -15.33 0.00 -6.88
N LEU A 138 -15.35 -0.30 -5.58
CA LEU A 138 -15.97 0.54 -4.57
C LEU A 138 -15.26 1.90 -4.47
N ILE A 139 -13.93 1.89 -4.33
CA ILE A 139 -13.13 3.12 -4.23
C ILE A 139 -13.27 3.97 -5.50
N ASP A 140 -13.23 3.36 -6.67
CA ASP A 140 -13.37 4.07 -7.95
C ASP A 140 -14.76 4.70 -8.12
N ALA A 141 -15.81 4.12 -7.52
CA ALA A 141 -17.16 4.66 -7.54
C ALA A 141 -17.38 5.85 -6.59
N TYR A 142 -16.64 5.91 -5.48
CA TYR A 142 -16.84 6.92 -4.45
C TYR A 142 -15.81 8.06 -4.49
N PHE A 143 -14.66 7.86 -5.12
CA PHE A 143 -13.56 8.84 -5.13
C PHE A 143 -13.08 9.12 -6.56
N ARG A 144 -12.46 10.29 -6.75
CA ARG A 144 -11.90 10.70 -8.04
C ARG A 144 -10.55 10.02 -8.29
N THR A 145 -10.60 8.77 -8.70
CA THR A 145 -9.44 7.92 -8.97
C THR A 145 -9.06 7.91 -10.46
N LEU A 146 -7.77 7.73 -10.74
CA LEU A 146 -7.28 7.20 -12.00
C LEU A 146 -7.37 5.69 -11.91
N THR A 147 -8.08 5.05 -12.85
CA THR A 147 -8.49 3.64 -12.73
C THR A 147 -7.54 2.67 -13.43
N GLU A 148 -6.65 3.18 -14.27
CA GLU A 148 -5.69 2.39 -15.03
C GLU A 148 -4.61 1.75 -14.14
N PRO A 149 -4.06 0.58 -14.52
CA PRO A 149 -3.04 -0.13 -13.74
C PRO A 149 -1.81 0.74 -13.43
N ALA A 150 -1.36 1.56 -14.38
CA ALA A 150 -0.21 2.45 -14.20
C ALA A 150 -0.37 3.45 -13.05
N ALA A 151 -1.62 3.79 -12.68
CA ALA A 151 -1.98 4.69 -11.59
C ALA A 151 -2.44 3.95 -10.33
N THR A 152 -2.49 2.61 -10.34
CA THR A 152 -2.98 1.79 -9.23
C THR A 152 -1.83 1.03 -8.60
N GLY A 153 -1.57 1.30 -7.31
CA GLY A 153 -0.48 0.68 -6.56
C GLY A 153 -0.97 -0.21 -5.42
N ILE A 154 -0.14 -1.19 -5.07
CA ILE A 154 -0.33 -2.05 -3.91
C ILE A 154 0.95 -2.09 -3.08
N LEU A 155 0.84 -1.82 -1.76
CA LEU A 155 2.00 -1.68 -0.87
C LEU A 155 1.78 -2.38 0.46
N GLY A 156 2.87 -2.82 1.07
CA GLY A 156 2.85 -3.33 2.44
C GLY A 156 4.22 -3.74 2.93
N SER A 157 4.31 -4.10 4.22
CA SER A 157 5.53 -4.63 4.82
C SER A 157 5.40 -6.08 5.23
N SER A 158 6.54 -6.75 5.41
CA SER A 158 6.55 -8.10 5.94
C SER A 158 5.67 -9.06 5.11
N MET A 159 4.66 -9.67 5.74
CA MET A 159 3.61 -10.45 5.04
C MET A 159 2.79 -9.58 4.08
N GLY A 160 2.56 -8.29 4.43
CA GLY A 160 1.93 -7.31 3.54
C GLY A 160 2.76 -7.05 2.27
N GLY A 161 4.09 -7.03 2.39
CA GLY A 161 5.00 -6.94 1.24
C GLY A 161 4.98 -8.21 0.37
N LEU A 162 4.85 -9.38 1.00
CA LEU A 162 4.72 -10.65 0.28
C LEU A 162 3.43 -10.68 -0.56
N ILE A 163 2.28 -10.36 0.07
CA ILE A 163 0.99 -10.38 -0.64
C ILE A 163 0.90 -9.27 -1.70
N SER A 164 1.58 -8.14 -1.50
CA SER A 164 1.67 -7.07 -2.51
C SER A 164 2.44 -7.51 -3.75
N LEU A 165 3.57 -8.23 -3.58
CA LEU A 165 4.29 -8.84 -4.71
C LEU A 165 3.42 -9.88 -5.43
N TYR A 166 2.71 -10.73 -4.68
CA TYR A 166 1.79 -11.69 -5.28
C TYR A 166 0.70 -10.98 -6.11
N ALA A 167 0.01 -10.01 -5.52
CA ALA A 167 -1.07 -9.26 -6.17
C ALA A 167 -0.62 -8.58 -7.46
N PHE A 168 0.55 -7.95 -7.46
CA PHE A 168 1.12 -7.28 -8.63
C PHE A 168 1.31 -8.21 -9.83
N PHE A 169 1.74 -9.45 -9.60
CA PHE A 169 1.91 -10.43 -10.68
C PHE A 169 0.64 -11.24 -10.99
N HIS A 170 -0.29 -11.34 -10.03
CA HIS A 170 -1.53 -12.10 -10.19
C HIS A 170 -2.62 -11.29 -10.90
N TYR A 171 -2.67 -9.96 -10.67
CA TYR A 171 -3.63 -9.03 -11.28
C TYR A 171 -2.89 -7.91 -12.04
N PRO A 172 -2.19 -8.23 -13.15
CA PRO A 172 -1.42 -7.24 -13.92
C PRO A 172 -2.30 -6.17 -14.56
N ASP A 173 -3.57 -6.49 -14.84
CA ASP A 173 -4.55 -5.56 -15.38
C ASP A 173 -5.17 -4.62 -14.33
N VAL A 174 -4.75 -4.79 -13.05
CA VAL A 174 -5.21 -3.97 -11.91
C VAL A 174 -4.07 -3.18 -11.29
N PHE A 175 -2.94 -3.83 -11.00
CA PHE A 175 -1.83 -3.23 -10.26
C PHE A 175 -0.59 -3.03 -11.14
N GLY A 176 -0.26 -1.79 -11.45
CA GLY A 176 0.96 -1.41 -12.17
C GLY A 176 2.06 -0.84 -11.26
N LEU A 177 1.77 -0.63 -9.96
CA LEU A 177 2.75 -0.16 -8.98
C LEU A 177 2.79 -1.13 -7.78
N CYS A 178 3.99 -1.51 -7.33
CA CYS A 178 4.18 -2.39 -6.18
C CYS A 178 5.22 -1.84 -5.22
N GLY A 179 4.87 -1.76 -3.92
CA GLY A 179 5.80 -1.45 -2.84
C GLY A 179 5.90 -2.61 -1.86
N ALA A 180 7.04 -3.29 -1.81
CA ALA A 180 7.30 -4.40 -0.89
C ALA A 180 8.42 -4.02 0.08
N LEU A 181 8.02 -3.59 1.30
CA LEU A 181 8.94 -3.20 2.35
C LEU A 181 9.25 -4.41 3.23
N SER A 182 10.52 -4.76 3.36
CA SER A 182 10.96 -5.91 4.16
C SER A 182 10.12 -7.18 3.95
N PRO A 183 9.83 -7.60 2.70
CA PRO A 183 8.86 -8.66 2.43
C PRO A 183 9.29 -10.00 3.03
N SER A 184 8.32 -10.77 3.55
CA SER A 184 8.53 -12.10 4.15
C SER A 184 8.79 -13.17 3.08
N LEU A 185 9.89 -13.06 2.33
CA LEU A 185 10.21 -13.91 1.19
C LEU A 185 10.46 -15.37 1.54
N PHE A 186 10.71 -15.69 2.80
CA PHE A 186 10.98 -17.04 3.30
C PHE A 186 9.73 -17.90 3.48
N VAL A 187 8.54 -17.30 3.50
CA VAL A 187 7.26 -18.00 3.70
C VAL A 187 7.06 -19.05 2.61
N GLY A 188 6.51 -20.20 2.99
CA GLY A 188 6.34 -21.33 2.07
C GLY A 188 7.65 -21.81 1.43
N ARG A 189 8.79 -21.73 2.17
CA ARG A 189 10.13 -22.04 1.66
C ARG A 189 10.50 -21.21 0.42
N GLY A 190 10.17 -19.93 0.43
CA GLY A 190 10.46 -19.03 -0.68
C GLY A 190 9.52 -19.21 -1.88
N ALA A 191 8.30 -19.66 -1.67
CA ALA A 191 7.34 -19.90 -2.74
C ALA A 191 7.10 -18.67 -3.62
N ILE A 192 7.08 -17.47 -3.04
CA ILE A 192 6.94 -16.21 -3.78
C ILE A 192 8.09 -16.00 -4.79
N LEU A 193 9.30 -16.44 -4.49
CA LEU A 193 10.45 -16.31 -5.40
C LEU A 193 10.24 -17.13 -6.68
N ARG A 194 9.75 -18.38 -6.53
CA ARG A 194 9.40 -19.23 -7.68
C ARG A 194 8.23 -18.65 -8.45
N TYR A 195 7.17 -18.28 -7.73
CA TYR A 195 5.98 -17.69 -8.33
C TYR A 195 6.33 -16.46 -9.20
N VAL A 196 7.11 -15.51 -8.67
CA VAL A 196 7.50 -14.31 -9.42
C VAL A 196 8.41 -14.66 -10.61
N ARG A 197 9.31 -15.65 -10.47
CA ARG A 197 10.15 -16.10 -11.58
C ARG A 197 9.31 -16.64 -12.74
N ASP A 198 8.29 -17.43 -12.43
CA ASP A 198 7.47 -18.15 -13.42
C ASP A 198 6.33 -17.28 -13.99
N ALA A 199 5.84 -16.29 -13.25
CA ALA A 199 4.79 -15.37 -13.68
C ALA A 199 5.19 -14.60 -14.96
N PRO A 200 4.24 -14.21 -15.82
CA PRO A 200 4.50 -13.29 -16.93
C PRO A 200 5.10 -11.95 -16.47
N PHE A 201 5.80 -11.25 -17.36
CA PHE A 201 6.25 -9.88 -17.09
C PHE A 201 5.02 -8.95 -16.98
N ASN A 202 4.91 -8.21 -15.89
CA ASN A 202 3.92 -7.17 -15.71
C ASN A 202 4.58 -5.79 -15.90
N PRO A 203 4.22 -4.99 -16.92
CA PRO A 203 4.76 -3.65 -17.09
C PRO A 203 4.32 -2.75 -15.94
N GLY A 204 5.27 -2.21 -15.17
CA GLY A 204 4.98 -1.37 -14.03
C GLY A 204 6.22 -1.07 -13.20
N LYS A 205 6.04 -0.53 -12.01
CA LYS A 205 7.14 -0.17 -11.11
C LYS A 205 7.10 -0.99 -9.83
N ILE A 206 8.27 -1.46 -9.41
CA ILE A 206 8.44 -2.21 -8.16
C ILE A 206 9.48 -1.50 -7.28
N TYR A 207 9.05 -1.12 -6.08
CA TYR A 207 9.94 -0.74 -5.00
C TYR A 207 10.12 -1.91 -4.05
N LEU A 208 11.36 -2.20 -3.70
CA LEU A 208 11.74 -3.29 -2.83
C LEU A 208 12.76 -2.79 -1.82
N ASP A 209 12.61 -3.16 -0.54
CA ASP A 209 13.61 -2.83 0.46
C ASP A 209 13.80 -3.90 1.54
N ASN A 210 14.83 -3.72 2.34
CA ASN A 210 15.01 -4.34 3.65
C ASN A 210 16.03 -3.54 4.48
N GLY A 211 15.99 -3.72 5.80
CA GLY A 211 17.04 -3.29 6.68
C GLY A 211 18.22 -4.28 6.70
N SER A 212 19.42 -3.84 7.04
CA SER A 212 20.59 -4.72 7.11
C SER A 212 20.58 -5.70 8.30
N ARG A 213 19.64 -5.49 9.26
CA ARG A 213 19.45 -6.36 10.45
C ARG A 213 18.27 -7.32 10.31
N GLU A 214 17.83 -7.58 9.09
CA GLU A 214 16.71 -8.46 8.77
C GLU A 214 17.01 -9.29 7.51
N PRO A 215 16.17 -10.30 7.16
CA PRO A 215 16.37 -11.08 5.95
C PRO A 215 16.41 -10.21 4.70
N SER A 216 17.39 -10.49 3.83
CA SER A 216 17.64 -9.71 2.62
C SER A 216 16.60 -9.96 1.53
N ALA A 217 16.14 -8.88 0.87
CA ALA A 217 15.31 -8.95 -0.32
C ALA A 217 16.11 -9.08 -1.65
N ARG A 218 17.44 -9.19 -1.59
CA ARG A 218 18.30 -9.38 -2.77
C ARG A 218 17.91 -10.55 -3.67
N PRO A 219 17.46 -11.72 -3.15
CA PRO A 219 17.00 -12.81 -4.03
C PRO A 219 15.85 -12.41 -4.94
N MET A 220 14.87 -11.64 -4.42
CA MET A 220 13.77 -11.10 -5.22
C MET A 220 14.27 -10.05 -6.22
N PHE A 221 15.15 -9.15 -5.80
CA PHE A 221 15.76 -8.16 -6.69
C PHE A 221 16.47 -8.81 -7.87
N ALA A 222 17.22 -9.91 -7.66
CA ALA A 222 17.89 -10.65 -8.72
C ALA A 222 16.87 -11.22 -9.72
N ILE A 223 15.83 -11.89 -9.24
CA ILE A 223 14.75 -12.45 -10.08
C ILE A 223 14.07 -11.36 -10.91
N LEU A 224 13.78 -10.20 -10.33
CA LEU A 224 13.16 -9.10 -11.04
C LEU A 224 14.06 -8.52 -12.15
N ASN A 225 15.37 -8.41 -11.90
CA ASN A 225 16.33 -8.03 -12.94
C ASN A 225 16.40 -9.06 -14.08
N GLU A 226 16.46 -10.37 -13.76
CA GLU A 226 16.45 -11.46 -14.74
C GLU A 226 15.15 -11.44 -15.57
N LYS A 227 14.01 -11.07 -14.93
CA LYS A 227 12.71 -10.92 -15.60
C LYS A 227 12.66 -9.70 -16.54
N GLY A 228 13.59 -8.76 -16.47
CA GLY A 228 13.70 -7.61 -17.37
C GLY A 228 13.38 -6.25 -16.76
N TYR A 229 13.07 -6.18 -15.44
CA TYR A 229 12.95 -4.89 -14.75
C TYR A 229 14.32 -4.21 -14.64
N ARG A 230 14.35 -2.90 -14.89
CA ARG A 230 15.60 -2.12 -14.94
C ARG A 230 15.72 -1.22 -13.70
N ALA A 231 16.86 -1.36 -13.03
CA ALA A 231 17.19 -0.55 -11.87
C ALA A 231 17.05 0.96 -12.15
N ARG A 232 16.46 1.70 -11.20
CA ARG A 232 16.16 3.15 -11.25
C ARG A 232 15.11 3.60 -12.27
N ARG A 233 14.66 2.74 -13.17
CA ARG A 233 13.59 3.03 -14.14
C ARG A 233 12.25 2.49 -13.64
N ASP A 234 12.15 1.17 -13.52
CA ASP A 234 10.96 0.42 -13.13
C ASP A 234 11.19 -0.49 -11.91
N LEU A 235 12.44 -0.59 -11.44
CA LEU A 235 12.81 -1.30 -10.22
C LEU A 235 13.72 -0.44 -9.33
N LYS A 236 13.36 -0.31 -8.05
CA LYS A 236 14.21 0.30 -7.03
C LYS A 236 14.38 -0.65 -5.86
N TYR A 237 15.62 -0.93 -5.49
CA TYR A 237 15.97 -1.71 -4.31
C TYR A 237 16.78 -0.87 -3.33
N VAL A 238 16.41 -0.91 -2.04
CA VAL A 238 17.09 -0.20 -0.96
C VAL A 238 17.43 -1.20 0.16
N ALA A 239 18.71 -1.26 0.55
CA ALA A 239 19.14 -1.94 1.77
C ALA A 239 19.56 -0.87 2.79
N GLU A 240 18.71 -0.61 3.79
CA GLU A 240 18.98 0.41 4.81
C GLU A 240 20.00 -0.09 5.83
N PHE A 241 21.17 0.56 5.92
CA PHE A 241 22.16 0.22 6.93
C PHE A 241 21.62 0.47 8.34
N GLY A 242 21.77 -0.51 9.24
CA GLY A 242 21.21 -0.46 10.59
C GLY A 242 19.70 -0.63 10.69
N GLY A 243 18.98 -0.67 9.57
CA GLY A 243 17.53 -0.82 9.54
C GLY A 243 17.07 -2.15 10.12
N THR A 244 15.90 -2.13 10.77
CA THR A 244 15.26 -3.26 11.46
C THR A 244 13.88 -3.55 10.85
N HIS A 245 13.28 -4.68 11.26
CA HIS A 245 11.93 -5.09 10.87
C HIS A 245 10.91 -4.45 11.81
N SER A 246 10.58 -3.17 11.59
CA SER A 246 9.70 -2.39 12.47
C SER A 246 9.00 -1.26 11.74
N GLU A 247 7.86 -0.82 12.31
CA GLU A 247 7.04 0.28 11.80
C GLU A 247 7.86 1.56 11.63
N SER A 248 8.69 1.91 12.60
CA SER A 248 9.55 3.10 12.54
C SER A 248 10.58 3.03 11.41
N ALA A 249 11.09 1.83 11.09
CA ALA A 249 12.00 1.65 9.95
C ALA A 249 11.25 1.76 8.62
N TRP A 250 10.04 1.22 8.52
CA TRP A 250 9.21 1.35 7.34
C TRP A 250 8.75 2.80 7.12
N ALA A 251 8.34 3.51 8.17
CA ALA A 251 8.03 4.95 8.12
C ALA A 251 9.19 5.78 7.54
N ARG A 252 10.44 5.52 7.96
CA ARG A 252 11.61 6.23 7.42
C ARG A 252 11.85 5.97 5.94
N ARG A 253 11.60 4.74 5.45
CA ARG A 253 11.81 4.33 4.05
C ARG A 253 10.68 4.70 3.12
N LEU A 254 9.46 4.87 3.66
CA LEU A 254 8.24 5.15 2.92
C LEU A 254 8.34 6.36 1.95
N PRO A 255 8.88 7.53 2.35
CA PRO A 255 8.98 8.67 1.44
C PRO A 255 9.79 8.38 0.17
N GLY A 256 10.83 7.53 0.30
CA GLY A 256 11.66 7.09 -0.83
C GLY A 256 10.93 6.12 -1.77
N ALA A 257 10.04 5.29 -1.22
CA ALA A 257 9.17 4.39 -1.97
C ALA A 257 8.12 5.18 -2.75
N LEU A 258 7.41 6.10 -2.08
CA LEU A 258 6.35 6.90 -2.68
C LEU A 258 6.87 7.80 -3.81
N ARG A 259 7.99 8.50 -3.61
CA ARG A 259 8.60 9.31 -4.70
C ARG A 259 8.96 8.47 -5.92
N PHE A 260 9.40 7.24 -5.73
CA PHE A 260 9.73 6.35 -6.84
C PHE A 260 8.48 5.85 -7.56
N LEU A 261 7.49 5.36 -6.83
CA LEU A 261 6.26 4.80 -7.39
C LEU A 261 5.42 5.88 -8.09
N LEU A 262 5.30 7.06 -7.48
CA LEU A 262 4.50 8.17 -8.00
C LEU A 262 5.27 9.09 -8.97
N LYS A 263 6.48 8.73 -9.38
CA LYS A 263 7.34 9.60 -10.19
C LYS A 263 6.66 10.13 -11.46
N ASP A 264 5.90 9.29 -12.16
CA ASP A 264 5.25 9.65 -13.42
C ASP A 264 3.98 10.49 -13.21
N TRP A 265 3.49 10.53 -11.97
CA TRP A 265 2.29 11.28 -11.54
C TRP A 265 2.64 12.58 -10.81
N LYS A 266 3.94 12.91 -10.75
CA LYS A 266 4.41 14.14 -10.14
C LYS A 266 3.86 15.36 -10.88
N GLN A 267 3.10 16.20 -10.17
CA GLN A 267 2.60 17.47 -10.68
C GLN A 267 3.79 18.46 -10.81
N ARG A 268 3.78 19.25 -11.86
CA ARG A 268 4.68 20.41 -11.92
C ARG A 268 4.19 21.41 -10.89
N THR A 269 4.96 21.64 -9.84
CA THR A 269 4.76 22.77 -8.95
C THR A 269 5.18 24.00 -9.74
N ASP A 270 4.22 24.77 -10.26
CA ASP A 270 4.50 26.08 -10.84
C ASP A 270 5.00 27.00 -9.73
N LEU A 271 6.30 27.18 -9.65
CA LEU A 271 6.97 28.14 -8.77
C LEU A 271 6.74 29.60 -9.22
N SER A 272 5.81 29.85 -10.16
CA SER A 272 5.59 31.18 -10.76
C SER A 272 4.67 32.11 -9.94
N PHE A 273 4.21 31.72 -8.73
CA PHE A 273 3.36 32.59 -7.89
C PHE A 273 4.03 33.09 -6.59
N ARG A 274 5.34 33.31 -6.61
CA ARG A 274 6.02 34.06 -5.52
C ARG A 274 6.89 35.20 -6.08
N THR A 275 6.25 36.16 -6.73
CA THR A 275 6.79 37.53 -6.90
C THR A 275 5.63 38.44 -7.34
N GLN A 276 4.86 38.96 -6.40
CA GLN A 276 4.26 40.29 -6.45
C GLN A 276 4.06 40.77 -5.01
#